data_0a082da77583b0000a5000e1513d3be4
#
_entry.id   0a082da77583b0000a5000e1513d3be4
#
_cell.length_a   1.000
_cell.length_b   1.000
_cell.length_c   1.000
_cell.angle_alpha   90.00
_cell.angle_beta   90.00
_cell.angle_gamma   90.00
#
_symmetry.space_group_name_H-M   'P 1'
#
loop_
_entity.id
_entity.type
_entity.pdbx_description
1 polymer ?
#
loop_
_entity_poly.entity_id
_entity_poly.type
_entity_poly.pdbx_seq_one_letter_code
_entity_poly.pdbx_strand_id
1 'polypeptide(L)'
;MPRELFKKARKERISDQTRRVLEVICEKWPANPLEVASELGENGKSKSLSAKYLYHFKRLSELELIQMKKIGNTYVAWPIDMEKLRMIHELLRD
;
A
#
# COMPACT_ATOMS: atom_id res chain seq x y z
N MET A 1 -3.35 4.31 -17.68
CA MET A 1 -3.74 4.04 -16.32
C MET A 1 -5.18 3.60 -16.22
N PRO A 2 -5.47 2.51 -15.56
CA PRO A 2 -6.83 1.99 -15.52
C PRO A 2 -7.74 2.82 -14.62
N ARG A 3 -8.63 3.56 -15.22
CA ARG A 3 -9.60 4.38 -14.51
C ARG A 3 -10.53 3.56 -13.64
N GLU A 4 -10.73 2.30 -14.02
CA GLU A 4 -11.59 1.38 -13.28
C GLU A 4 -11.15 1.18 -11.84
N LEU A 5 -9.85 1.18 -11.59
CA LEU A 5 -9.35 1.03 -10.23
C LEU A 5 -9.79 2.18 -9.34
N PHE A 6 -9.73 3.40 -9.84
CA PHE A 6 -10.14 4.57 -9.08
C PHE A 6 -11.64 4.62 -8.90
N LYS A 7 -12.39 4.23 -9.92
CA LYS A 7 -13.85 4.15 -9.80
C LYS A 7 -14.25 3.14 -8.75
N LYS A 8 -13.58 1.99 -8.73
CA LYS A 8 -13.86 0.95 -7.74
C LYS A 8 -13.58 1.46 -6.34
N ALA A 9 -12.46 2.14 -6.13
CA ALA A 9 -12.11 2.70 -4.84
C ALA A 9 -13.15 3.70 -4.36
N ARG A 10 -13.68 4.53 -5.24
CA ARG A 10 -14.71 5.50 -4.90
C ARG A 10 -16.00 4.82 -4.48
N LYS A 11 -16.39 3.77 -5.18
CA LYS A 11 -17.62 3.02 -4.88
C LYS A 11 -17.49 2.27 -3.57
N GLU A 12 -16.32 1.76 -3.29
CA GLU A 12 -16.07 0.89 -2.15
C GLU A 12 -15.90 1.64 -0.84
N ARG A 13 -15.98 2.93 -0.83
CA ARG A 13 -15.85 3.73 0.40
C ARG A 13 -14.71 3.26 1.30
N ILE A 14 -13.55 3.79 1.10
CA ILE A 14 -12.46 3.55 2.03
C ILE A 14 -12.47 4.64 3.10
N SER A 15 -12.06 4.27 4.31
CA SER A 15 -11.99 5.23 5.40
C SER A 15 -10.86 6.24 5.14
N ASP A 16 -10.92 7.39 5.85
CA ASP A 16 -9.86 8.37 5.75
C ASP A 16 -8.51 7.77 6.14
N GLN A 17 -8.50 6.92 7.14
CA GLN A 17 -7.27 6.27 7.59
C GLN A 17 -6.70 5.38 6.48
N THR A 18 -7.56 4.58 5.86
CA THR A 18 -7.11 3.71 4.76
C THR A 18 -6.57 4.53 3.60
N ARG A 19 -7.21 5.65 3.29
CA ARG A 19 -6.74 6.53 2.23
C ARG A 19 -5.37 7.11 2.54
N ARG A 20 -5.14 7.52 3.78
CA ARG A 20 -3.82 8.03 4.19
C ARG A 20 -2.75 6.98 4.07
N VAL A 21 -3.07 5.74 4.41
CA VAL A 21 -2.15 4.63 4.24
C VAL A 21 -1.79 4.48 2.77
N LEU A 22 -2.78 4.52 1.89
CA LEU A 22 -2.53 4.44 0.45
C LEU A 22 -1.63 5.56 -0.05
N GLU A 23 -1.86 6.78 0.42
CA GLU A 23 -1.03 7.91 0.03
C GLU A 23 0.43 7.70 0.42
N VAL A 24 0.68 7.21 1.62
CA VAL A 24 2.05 6.93 2.06
C VAL A 24 2.69 5.84 1.21
N ILE A 25 1.93 4.78 0.92
CA ILE A 25 2.46 3.71 0.07
C ILE A 25 2.82 4.25 -1.32
N CYS A 26 1.99 5.12 -1.87
CA CYS A 26 2.27 5.71 -3.18
C CYS A 26 3.52 6.59 -3.19
N GLU A 27 3.83 7.21 -2.06
CA GLU A 27 5.00 8.08 -1.96
C GLU A 27 6.28 7.35 -1.57
N LYS A 28 6.16 6.31 -0.76
CA LYS A 28 7.29 5.67 -0.09
C LYS A 28 7.45 4.19 -0.39
N TRP A 29 6.92 3.74 -1.50
CA TRP A 29 7.00 2.31 -1.81
C TRP A 29 8.43 1.88 -2.15
N PRO A 30 8.85 0.65 -1.79
CA PRO A 30 8.06 -0.32 -1.02
C PRO A 30 8.01 0.08 0.45
N ALA A 31 6.86 -0.14 1.09
CA ALA A 31 6.68 0.26 2.48
C ALA A 31 6.10 -0.88 3.30
N ASN A 32 6.55 -0.99 4.56
CA ASN A 32 5.98 -1.96 5.48
C ASN A 32 5.01 -1.24 6.45
N PRO A 33 4.20 -2.00 7.21
CA PRO A 33 3.21 -1.38 8.08
C PRO A 33 3.79 -0.41 9.11
N LEU A 34 4.93 -0.72 9.68
CA LEU A 34 5.55 0.15 10.69
C LEU A 34 6.09 1.43 10.07
N GLU A 35 6.60 1.36 8.86
CA GLU A 35 7.05 2.55 8.15
C GLU A 35 5.89 3.49 7.88
N VAL A 36 4.74 2.94 7.47
CA VAL A 36 3.56 3.74 7.23
C VAL A 36 3.07 4.37 8.54
N ALA A 37 3.03 3.59 9.61
CA ALA A 37 2.63 4.11 10.92
C ALA A 37 3.51 5.29 11.33
N SER A 38 4.81 5.15 11.14
CA SER A 38 5.76 6.23 11.47
C SER A 38 5.51 7.48 10.64
N GLU A 39 5.29 7.32 9.34
CA GLU A 39 5.01 8.45 8.45
C GLU A 39 3.73 9.18 8.85
N LEU A 40 2.76 8.46 9.39
CA LEU A 40 1.51 9.06 9.83
C LEU A 40 1.56 9.57 11.28
N GLY A 41 2.76 9.54 11.88
CA GLY A 41 2.98 10.11 13.21
C GLY A 41 2.46 9.25 14.35
N GLU A 42 2.23 7.98 14.12
CA GLU A 42 1.74 7.10 15.17
C GLU A 42 2.87 6.59 16.06
N ASN A 43 2.63 6.65 17.34
CA ASN A 43 3.52 6.10 18.34
C ASN A 43 2.78 5.03 19.12
N GLY A 44 3.48 3.98 19.49
CA GLY A 44 2.85 2.89 20.23
C GLY A 44 3.68 1.64 20.13
N LYS A 45 3.11 0.55 20.61
CA LYS A 45 3.79 -0.74 20.57
C LYS A 45 3.84 -1.25 19.14
N SER A 46 5.03 -1.64 18.70
CA SER A 46 5.25 -2.13 17.34
C SER A 46 4.28 -3.23 16.93
N LYS A 47 4.01 -4.14 17.84
CA LYS A 47 3.12 -5.27 17.57
C LYS A 47 1.70 -4.80 17.23
N SER A 48 1.19 -3.84 18.03
CA SER A 48 -0.15 -3.30 17.82
C SER A 48 -0.22 -2.48 16.55
N LEU A 49 0.78 -1.64 16.29
CA LEU A 49 0.81 -0.81 15.10
C LEU A 49 0.94 -1.67 13.85
N SER A 50 1.78 -2.69 13.90
CA SER A 50 1.95 -3.59 12.77
C SER A 50 0.63 -4.27 12.39
N ALA A 51 -0.10 -4.78 13.38
CA ALA A 51 -1.39 -5.43 13.15
C ALA A 51 -2.42 -4.46 12.60
N LYS A 52 -2.48 -3.25 13.18
CA LYS A 52 -3.41 -2.21 12.75
C LYS A 52 -3.20 -1.83 11.29
N TYR A 53 -1.96 -1.56 10.92
CA TYR A 53 -1.66 -1.11 9.56
C TYR A 53 -1.67 -2.26 8.55
N LEU A 54 -1.36 -3.47 8.98
CA LEU A 54 -1.53 -4.62 8.11
C LEU A 54 -2.98 -4.80 7.70
N TYR A 55 -3.92 -4.50 8.60
CA TYR A 55 -5.34 -4.51 8.27
C TYR A 55 -5.63 -3.57 7.09
N HIS A 56 -5.09 -2.36 7.13
CA HIS A 56 -5.29 -1.41 6.05
C HIS A 56 -4.61 -1.88 4.75
N PHE A 57 -3.45 -2.49 4.86
CA PHE A 57 -2.78 -3.07 3.70
C PHE A 57 -3.65 -4.14 3.03
N LYS A 58 -4.20 -5.04 3.84
CA LYS A 58 -5.06 -6.10 3.32
C LYS A 58 -6.30 -5.52 2.66
N ARG A 59 -6.88 -4.49 3.26
CA ARG A 59 -8.05 -3.83 2.69
C ARG A 59 -7.72 -3.23 1.32
N LEU A 60 -6.61 -2.53 1.21
CA LEU A 60 -6.19 -1.94 -0.05
C LEU A 60 -5.85 -3.00 -1.10
N SER A 61 -5.27 -4.11 -0.67
CA SER A 61 -4.98 -5.23 -1.57
C SER A 61 -6.26 -5.86 -2.11
N GLU A 62 -7.28 -6.01 -1.26
CA GLU A 62 -8.58 -6.52 -1.68
C GLU A 62 -9.24 -5.62 -2.72
N LEU A 63 -9.03 -4.31 -2.60
CA LEU A 63 -9.52 -3.33 -3.56
C LEU A 63 -8.67 -3.25 -4.82
N GLU A 64 -7.61 -4.04 -4.89
CA GLU A 64 -6.71 -4.09 -6.04
C GLU A 64 -5.99 -2.76 -6.31
N LEU A 65 -5.72 -2.02 -5.25
CA LEU A 65 -5.00 -0.75 -5.34
C LEU A 65 -3.52 -0.91 -5.05
N ILE A 66 -3.15 -1.94 -4.31
CA ILE A 66 -1.75 -2.24 -4.00
C ILE A 66 -1.51 -3.73 -4.15
N GLN A 67 -0.24 -4.08 -4.26
CA GLN A 67 0.22 -5.45 -4.07
C GLN A 67 1.04 -5.50 -2.81
N MET A 68 1.03 -6.64 -2.14
CA MET A 68 1.83 -6.83 -0.95
C MET A 68 2.48 -8.20 -0.98
N LYS A 69 3.64 -8.30 -0.35
CA LYS A 69 4.39 -9.53 -0.30
C LYS A 69 5.00 -9.71 1.07
N LYS A 70 4.94 -10.92 1.59
CA LYS A 70 5.58 -11.21 2.87
C LYS A 70 7.07 -11.40 2.67
N ILE A 71 7.86 -10.66 3.43
CA ILE A 71 9.31 -10.77 3.42
C ILE A 71 9.78 -10.90 4.87
N GLY A 72 10.28 -12.08 5.22
CA GLY A 72 10.63 -12.36 6.60
C GLY A 72 9.39 -12.31 7.49
N ASN A 73 9.42 -11.46 8.50
CA ASN A 73 8.33 -11.33 9.46
C ASN A 73 7.40 -10.15 9.16
N THR A 74 7.57 -9.52 8.01
CA THR A 74 6.77 -8.35 7.69
C THR A 74 6.22 -8.45 6.28
N TYR A 75 5.34 -7.52 5.96
CA TYR A 75 4.83 -7.37 4.59
C TYR A 75 5.33 -6.06 4.02
N VAL A 76 5.61 -6.05 2.73
CA VAL A 76 5.90 -4.81 2.02
C VAL A 76 4.84 -4.61 0.95
N ALA A 77 4.52 -3.36 0.68
CA ALA A 77 3.46 -3.01 -0.25
C ALA A 77 3.93 -1.96 -1.25
N TRP A 78 3.34 -1.99 -2.43
CA TRP A 78 3.58 -1.00 -3.47
C TRP A 78 2.32 -0.85 -4.32
N PRO A 79 2.14 0.32 -4.96
CA PRO A 79 0.97 0.52 -5.82
C PRO A 79 1.02 -0.39 -7.03
N ILE A 80 -0.11 -0.93 -7.42
CA ILE A 80 -0.18 -1.84 -8.56
C ILE A 80 0.32 -1.18 -9.85
N ASP A 81 -0.12 0.06 -10.09
CA ASP A 81 0.28 0.77 -11.31
C ASP A 81 1.78 1.01 -11.36
N MET A 82 2.39 1.29 -10.22
CA MET A 82 3.84 1.49 -10.15
C MET A 82 4.59 0.21 -10.45
N GLU A 83 4.05 -0.91 -10.01
CA GLU A 83 4.65 -2.20 -10.33
C GLU A 83 4.69 -2.43 -11.84
N LYS A 84 3.59 -2.14 -12.52
CA LYS A 84 3.54 -2.28 -13.98
C LYS A 84 4.52 -1.36 -14.67
N LEU A 85 4.59 -0.11 -14.22
CA LEU A 85 5.53 0.85 -14.79
C LEU A 85 6.97 0.39 -14.61
N ARG A 86 7.27 -0.12 -13.43
CA ARG A 86 8.61 -0.61 -13.16
C ARG A 86 8.99 -1.77 -14.09
N MET A 87 8.06 -2.70 -14.27
CA MET A 87 8.29 -3.83 -15.17
C MET A 87 8.52 -3.36 -16.60
N ILE A 88 7.72 -2.41 -17.05
CA ILE A 88 7.87 -1.84 -18.40
C ILE A 88 9.24 -1.20 -18.55
N HIS A 89 9.66 -0.42 -17.56
CA HIS A 89 10.97 0.22 -17.59
C HIS A 89 12.10 -0.80 -17.68
N GLU A 90 12.00 -1.87 -16.91
CA GLU A 90 13.01 -2.91 -16.94
C GLU A 90 13.08 -3.60 -18.29
N LEU A 91 11.94 -3.85 -18.91
CA LEU A 91 11.90 -4.49 -20.23
C LEU A 91 12.48 -3.57 -21.30
N LEU A 92 12.25 -2.28 -21.21
CA LEU A 92 12.73 -1.33 -22.22
C LEU A 92 14.20 -0.98 -22.05
N ARG A 93 14.76 -1.25 -20.88
CA ARG A 93 16.14 -0.91 -20.59
C ARG A 93 17.13 -1.78 -21.37
N ASP A 94 16.73 -2.96 -21.72
CA ASP A 94 17.56 -3.86 -22.49
C ASP A 94 17.42 -3.57 -23.99
#